data_97ee0c99ca9e830e0253aee635b51796
#
_entry.id   97ee0c99ca9e830e0253aee635b51796
#
_cell.length_a   1.000
_cell.length_b   1.000
_cell.length_c   1.000
_cell.angle_alpha   90.00
_cell.angle_beta   90.00
_cell.angle_gamma   90.00
#
_symmetry.space_group_name_H-M   'P 1'
#
loop_
_entity.id
_entity.type
_entity.pdbx_description
1 polymer ?
#
loop_
_entity_poly.entity_id
_entity_poly.type
_entity_poly.pdbx_seq_one_letter_code
_entity_poly.pdbx_strand_id
1 'polypeptide(L)'
;MAGNNRSLMVKGYIMTLLGGLLWSVGGACGQVIFRDCSVISDWLVPIRLFIGGLITLSAAAIAGDKPMAILRHKEAWPSLLVFSLLGSALCQYSYYTSVQYANVAFATVLSYCSPIVILLWSIASTRKKPHPYELISVVLVVLGAFTCVTHFDLNTLAVPAKGAIWGLISAVCFAFYTVSPRKLMQKYHVLTITGWAMTIGGAVMLLIFRPWHIQGVQFSGKLWLLLACVIVLGTVLSFSLFQSGCSIVGSLVGSVLSSIEPVGSVVISVLFLHTAFTWLDLLGFSLILVTIPLMAIGKAREQ
;
A
#
# COMPACT_ATOMS: atom_id res chain seq x y z
N MET A 1 -16.92 -29.03 -15.61
CA MET A 1 -17.03 -27.61 -15.20
C MET A 1 -16.42 -27.31 -13.82
N ALA A 2 -16.55 -28.19 -12.81
CA ALA A 2 -15.97 -27.96 -11.48
C ALA A 2 -14.44 -27.84 -11.40
N GLY A 3 -13.70 -28.62 -12.20
CA GLY A 3 -12.23 -28.56 -12.23
C GLY A 3 -11.65 -27.25 -12.77
N ASN A 4 -12.30 -26.62 -13.74
CA ASN A 4 -11.86 -25.36 -14.33
C ASN A 4 -12.06 -24.19 -13.34
N ASN A 5 -13.13 -24.23 -12.55
CA ASN A 5 -13.41 -23.20 -11.53
C ASN A 5 -12.42 -23.26 -10.38
N ARG A 6 -12.01 -24.47 -9.93
CA ARG A 6 -11.00 -24.66 -8.90
C ARG A 6 -9.62 -24.15 -9.34
N SER A 7 -9.22 -24.44 -10.58
CA SER A 7 -7.95 -23.95 -11.14
C SER A 7 -7.92 -22.43 -11.22
N LEU A 8 -9.02 -21.78 -11.64
CA LEU A 8 -9.13 -20.33 -11.69
C LEU A 8 -9.02 -19.70 -10.31
N MET A 9 -9.69 -20.25 -9.29
CA MET A 9 -9.58 -19.75 -7.91
C MET A 9 -8.17 -19.87 -7.37
N VAL A 10 -7.48 -21.00 -7.57
CA VAL A 10 -6.08 -21.18 -7.17
C VAL A 10 -5.18 -20.15 -7.85
N LYS A 11 -5.38 -19.89 -9.14
CA LYS A 11 -4.66 -18.81 -9.86
C LYS A 11 -4.89 -17.45 -9.19
N GLY A 12 -6.13 -17.12 -8.83
CA GLY A 12 -6.47 -15.88 -8.13
C GLY A 12 -5.76 -15.75 -6.78
N TYR A 13 -5.73 -16.81 -5.96
CA TYR A 13 -4.99 -16.83 -4.70
C TYR A 13 -3.49 -16.58 -4.91
N ILE A 14 -2.86 -17.31 -5.84
CA ILE A 14 -1.42 -17.17 -6.13
C ILE A 14 -1.11 -15.74 -6.59
N MET A 15 -1.90 -15.19 -7.52
CA MET A 15 -1.69 -13.83 -8.02
C MET A 15 -1.79 -12.79 -6.90
N THR A 16 -2.79 -12.90 -6.03
CA THR A 16 -2.98 -11.97 -4.90
C THR A 16 -1.81 -12.04 -3.91
N LEU A 17 -1.39 -13.25 -3.52
CA LEU A 17 -0.26 -13.46 -2.61
C LEU A 17 1.04 -12.95 -3.20
N LEU A 18 1.33 -13.27 -4.47
CA LEU A 18 2.54 -12.78 -5.15
C LEU A 18 2.54 -11.25 -5.24
N GLY A 19 1.39 -10.63 -5.53
CA GLY A 19 1.25 -9.17 -5.54
C GLY A 19 1.64 -8.55 -4.20
N GLY A 20 1.13 -9.11 -3.08
CA GLY A 20 1.47 -8.66 -1.73
C GLY A 20 2.96 -8.84 -1.38
N LEU A 21 3.55 -9.99 -1.72
CA LEU A 21 4.98 -10.23 -1.52
C LEU A 21 5.85 -9.28 -2.34
N LEU A 22 5.45 -8.95 -3.56
CA LEU A 22 6.18 -8.00 -4.40
C LEU A 22 6.12 -6.57 -3.84
N TRP A 23 5.07 -6.18 -3.12
CA TRP A 23 5.05 -4.91 -2.39
C TRP A 23 6.11 -4.89 -1.28
N SER A 24 6.27 -5.98 -0.53
CA SER A 24 7.33 -6.10 0.49
C SER A 24 8.73 -5.93 -0.13
N VAL A 25 8.97 -6.56 -1.29
CA VAL A 25 10.23 -6.41 -2.02
C VAL A 25 10.45 -4.96 -2.46
N GLY A 26 9.41 -4.31 -3.00
CA GLY A 26 9.47 -2.90 -3.41
C GLY A 26 9.79 -1.96 -2.24
N GLY A 27 9.16 -2.18 -1.09
CA GLY A 27 9.43 -1.44 0.15
C GLY A 27 10.87 -1.62 0.63
N ALA A 28 11.37 -2.86 0.65
CA ALA A 28 12.74 -3.18 1.03
C ALA A 28 13.77 -2.55 0.08
N CYS A 29 13.55 -2.63 -1.24
CA CYS A 29 14.41 -1.95 -2.21
C CYS A 29 14.41 -0.43 -1.98
N GLY A 30 13.27 0.17 -1.65
CA GLY A 30 13.17 1.59 -1.28
C GLY A 30 13.98 1.93 -0.04
N GLN A 31 13.91 1.10 0.99
CA GLN A 31 14.74 1.27 2.21
C GLN A 31 16.23 1.24 1.89
N VAL A 32 16.67 0.32 1.04
CA VAL A 32 18.09 0.24 0.61
C VAL A 32 18.49 1.48 -0.19
N ILE A 33 17.61 1.97 -1.08
CA ILE A 33 17.85 3.22 -1.84
C ILE A 33 18.07 4.40 -0.88
N PHE A 34 17.23 4.55 0.14
CA PHE A 34 17.37 5.62 1.12
C PHE A 34 18.66 5.52 1.93
N ARG A 35 19.03 4.30 2.33
CA ARG A 35 20.23 4.05 3.14
C ARG A 35 21.53 4.24 2.37
N ASP A 36 21.61 3.74 1.13
CA ASP A 36 22.86 3.51 0.44
C ASP A 36 23.10 4.46 -0.75
N CYS A 37 22.07 5.17 -1.23
CA CYS A 37 22.19 5.99 -2.44
C CYS A 37 21.98 7.49 -2.19
N SER A 38 21.89 7.92 -0.93
CA SER A 38 21.60 9.33 -0.55
C SER A 38 20.34 9.90 -1.22
N VAL A 39 19.36 9.04 -1.44
CA VAL A 39 18.06 9.40 -2.02
C VAL A 39 17.06 9.62 -0.89
N ILE A 40 16.13 10.55 -1.10
CA ILE A 40 15.02 10.82 -0.18
C ILE A 40 13.68 10.51 -0.86
N SER A 41 12.62 10.42 -0.05
CA SER A 41 11.26 10.13 -0.54
C SER A 41 10.79 11.11 -1.62
N ASP A 42 11.19 12.41 -1.50
CA ASP A 42 10.86 13.48 -2.44
C ASP A 42 11.44 13.26 -3.84
N TRP A 43 12.52 12.47 -3.94
CA TRP A 43 13.11 12.07 -5.21
C TRP A 43 12.50 10.77 -5.73
N LEU A 44 12.41 9.76 -4.87
CA LEU A 44 12.03 8.39 -5.27
C LEU A 44 10.55 8.30 -5.67
N VAL A 45 9.64 8.85 -4.85
CA VAL A 45 8.21 8.62 -5.00
C VAL A 45 7.63 9.26 -6.27
N PRO A 46 7.92 10.53 -6.61
CA PRO A 46 7.43 11.13 -7.84
C PRO A 46 7.85 10.36 -9.09
N ILE A 47 9.13 9.98 -9.17
CA ILE A 47 9.71 9.29 -10.32
C ILE A 47 9.08 7.90 -10.48
N ARG A 48 9.03 7.10 -9.39
CA ARG A 48 8.47 5.76 -9.46
C ARG A 48 6.99 5.73 -9.81
N LEU A 49 6.21 6.68 -9.25
CA LEU A 49 4.78 6.75 -9.55
C LEU A 49 4.52 7.15 -11.00
N PHE A 50 5.22 8.17 -11.48
CA PHE A 50 5.01 8.64 -12.85
C PHE A 50 5.40 7.58 -13.87
N ILE A 51 6.60 7.01 -13.75
CA ILE A 51 7.08 5.96 -14.67
C ILE A 51 6.23 4.69 -14.52
N GLY A 52 5.96 4.25 -13.29
CA GLY A 52 5.11 3.09 -13.03
C GLY A 52 3.70 3.26 -13.56
N GLY A 53 3.13 4.46 -13.45
CA GLY A 53 1.83 4.80 -14.02
C GLY A 53 1.81 4.69 -15.55
N LEU A 54 2.82 5.24 -16.24
CA LEU A 54 2.94 5.13 -17.68
C LEU A 54 3.08 3.68 -18.16
N ILE A 55 3.91 2.88 -17.48
CA ILE A 55 4.06 1.45 -17.80
C ILE A 55 2.73 0.71 -17.57
N THR A 56 2.02 1.00 -16.48
CA THR A 56 0.72 0.37 -16.18
C THR A 56 -0.34 0.74 -17.22
N LEU A 57 -0.38 2.01 -17.68
CA LEU A 57 -1.28 2.43 -18.77
C LEU A 57 -0.93 1.74 -20.09
N SER A 58 0.36 1.61 -20.40
CA SER A 58 0.83 0.89 -21.57
C SER A 58 0.43 -0.59 -21.51
N ALA A 59 0.57 -1.23 -20.35
CA ALA A 59 0.14 -2.61 -20.14
C ALA A 59 -1.38 -2.77 -20.30
N ALA A 60 -2.18 -1.82 -19.80
CA ALA A 60 -3.63 -1.81 -20.01
C ALA A 60 -3.99 -1.70 -21.50
N ALA A 61 -3.31 -0.83 -22.25
CA ALA A 61 -3.52 -0.67 -23.68
C ALA A 61 -3.16 -1.94 -24.47
N ILE A 62 -2.03 -2.59 -24.12
CA ILE A 62 -1.61 -3.86 -24.75
C ILE A 62 -2.63 -4.98 -24.42
N ALA A 63 -3.24 -4.96 -23.24
CA ALA A 63 -4.30 -5.89 -22.86
C ALA A 63 -5.66 -5.63 -23.56
N GLY A 64 -5.71 -4.64 -24.45
CA GLY A 64 -6.91 -4.33 -25.27
C GLY A 64 -7.87 -3.33 -24.63
N ASP A 65 -7.51 -2.73 -23.49
CA ASP A 65 -8.29 -1.64 -22.90
C ASP A 65 -8.05 -0.31 -23.63
N LYS A 66 -8.93 0.66 -23.39
CA LYS A 66 -8.85 2.01 -23.97
C LYS A 66 -8.56 3.04 -22.86
N PRO A 67 -7.30 3.18 -22.38
CA PRO A 67 -6.98 4.00 -21.22
C PRO A 67 -7.40 5.47 -21.36
N MET A 68 -7.40 6.00 -22.58
CA MET A 68 -7.81 7.39 -22.83
C MET A 68 -9.33 7.63 -22.72
N ALA A 69 -10.14 6.56 -22.69
CA ALA A 69 -11.60 6.71 -22.63
C ALA A 69 -12.06 7.40 -21.33
N ILE A 70 -11.43 7.11 -20.19
CA ILE A 70 -11.78 7.69 -18.90
C ILE A 70 -11.61 9.22 -18.90
N LEU A 71 -10.64 9.75 -19.62
CA LEU A 71 -10.36 11.20 -19.67
C LEU A 71 -11.43 11.98 -20.46
N ARG A 72 -12.17 11.32 -21.34
CA ARG A 72 -13.25 11.94 -22.11
C ARG A 72 -14.53 12.12 -21.28
N HIS A 73 -14.64 11.40 -20.16
CA HIS A 73 -15.80 11.40 -19.29
C HIS A 73 -15.57 12.37 -18.11
N LYS A 74 -16.00 13.63 -18.25
CA LYS A 74 -15.81 14.68 -17.23
C LYS A 74 -16.33 14.28 -15.85
N GLU A 75 -17.38 13.47 -15.80
CA GLU A 75 -17.97 12.96 -14.55
C GLU A 75 -17.02 12.05 -13.75
N ALA A 76 -16.02 11.42 -14.40
CA ALA A 76 -15.03 10.57 -13.74
C ALA A 76 -13.92 11.39 -13.06
N TRP A 77 -13.68 12.62 -13.49
CA TRP A 77 -12.56 13.44 -13.04
C TRP A 77 -12.51 13.69 -11.53
N PRO A 78 -13.58 14.09 -10.83
CA PRO A 78 -13.50 14.33 -9.40
C PRO A 78 -13.06 13.09 -8.62
N SER A 79 -13.65 11.92 -8.93
CA SER A 79 -13.28 10.66 -8.29
C SER A 79 -11.86 10.22 -8.66
N LEU A 80 -11.46 10.42 -9.91
CA LEU A 80 -10.11 10.09 -10.38
C LEU A 80 -9.08 10.99 -9.70
N LEU A 81 -9.31 12.28 -9.58
CA LEU A 81 -8.39 13.22 -8.92
C LEU A 81 -8.25 12.93 -7.42
N VAL A 82 -9.35 12.68 -6.71
CA VAL A 82 -9.31 12.29 -5.30
C VAL A 82 -8.50 11.00 -5.13
N PHE A 83 -8.75 10.00 -5.97
CA PHE A 83 -7.99 8.74 -5.94
C PHE A 83 -6.52 8.94 -6.30
N SER A 84 -6.20 9.79 -7.28
CA SER A 84 -4.83 10.08 -7.71
C SER A 84 -4.02 10.80 -6.62
N LEU A 85 -4.60 11.84 -6.01
CA LEU A 85 -3.87 12.70 -5.10
C LEU A 85 -3.84 12.16 -3.68
N LEU A 86 -4.99 11.78 -3.11
CA LEU A 86 -5.07 11.29 -1.74
C LEU A 86 -4.83 9.78 -1.68
N GLY A 87 -5.49 9.01 -2.53
CA GLY A 87 -5.39 7.56 -2.50
C GLY A 87 -4.05 7.04 -3.04
N SER A 88 -3.51 7.59 -4.13
CA SER A 88 -2.28 7.09 -4.73
C SER A 88 -1.06 7.91 -4.30
N ALA A 89 -0.98 9.18 -4.67
CA ALA A 89 0.21 9.99 -4.48
C ALA A 89 0.56 10.18 -3.00
N LEU A 90 -0.35 10.72 -2.20
CA LEU A 90 -0.10 10.97 -0.79
C LEU A 90 0.08 9.67 0.01
N CYS A 91 -0.66 8.61 -0.34
CA CYS A 91 -0.50 7.29 0.28
C CYS A 91 0.91 6.76 0.06
N GLN A 92 1.40 6.75 -1.17
CA GLN A 92 2.73 6.25 -1.49
C GLN A 92 3.83 7.15 -0.92
N TYR A 93 3.63 8.46 -0.92
CA TYR A 93 4.58 9.39 -0.35
C TYR A 93 4.71 9.21 1.17
N SER A 94 3.60 9.17 1.88
CA SER A 94 3.60 8.98 3.33
C SER A 94 4.19 7.63 3.74
N TYR A 95 3.88 6.56 2.99
CA TYR A 95 4.47 5.25 3.22
C TYR A 95 6.00 5.27 3.06
N TYR A 96 6.53 5.76 1.92
CA TYR A 96 7.97 5.78 1.68
C TYR A 96 8.71 6.76 2.57
N THR A 97 8.07 7.84 2.98
CA THR A 97 8.62 8.75 4.00
C THR A 97 8.71 8.06 5.36
N SER A 98 7.71 7.26 5.73
CA SER A 98 7.79 6.42 6.92
C SER A 98 8.92 5.37 6.81
N VAL A 99 9.09 4.72 5.66
CA VAL A 99 10.22 3.80 5.40
C VAL A 99 11.56 4.50 5.56
N GLN A 100 11.69 5.72 5.03
CA GLN A 100 12.92 6.52 5.11
C GLN A 100 13.31 6.86 6.55
N TYR A 101 12.36 7.23 7.41
CA TYR A 101 12.63 7.63 8.79
C TYR A 101 12.59 6.50 9.80
N ALA A 102 11.96 5.38 9.49
CA ALA A 102 11.93 4.20 10.34
C ALA A 102 12.53 2.99 9.60
N ASN A 103 11.69 2.10 9.12
CA ASN A 103 12.05 0.99 8.23
C ASN A 103 10.78 0.44 7.54
N VAL A 104 10.97 -0.47 6.57
CA VAL A 104 9.87 -1.01 5.78
C VAL A 104 8.87 -1.81 6.62
N ALA A 105 9.31 -2.56 7.63
CA ALA A 105 8.41 -3.35 8.47
C ALA A 105 7.48 -2.46 9.29
N PHE A 106 8.00 -1.43 9.98
CA PHE A 106 7.19 -0.47 10.73
C PHE A 106 6.25 0.33 9.83
N ALA A 107 6.73 0.85 8.71
CA ALA A 107 5.92 1.60 7.77
C ALA A 107 4.74 0.76 7.27
N THR A 108 4.99 -0.51 6.89
CA THR A 108 3.95 -1.41 6.42
C THR A 108 2.95 -1.74 7.52
N VAL A 109 3.40 -2.11 8.71
CA VAL A 109 2.50 -2.46 9.82
C VAL A 109 1.62 -1.27 10.22
N LEU A 110 2.18 -0.06 10.31
CA LEU A 110 1.40 1.14 10.63
C LEU A 110 0.38 1.46 9.54
N SER A 111 0.70 1.24 8.26
CA SER A 111 -0.27 1.41 7.16
C SER A 111 -1.47 0.46 7.28
N TYR A 112 -1.29 -0.72 7.89
CA TYR A 112 -2.37 -1.67 8.19
C TYR A 112 -3.26 -1.26 9.38
N CYS A 113 -3.05 -0.07 9.97
CA CYS A 113 -4.05 0.58 10.83
C CYS A 113 -5.25 1.16 10.03
N SER A 114 -5.18 1.16 8.71
CA SER A 114 -6.23 1.67 7.82
C SER A 114 -7.65 1.10 8.04
N PRO A 115 -7.88 -0.16 8.45
CA PRO A 115 -9.22 -0.65 8.75
C PRO A 115 -9.94 0.17 9.82
N ILE A 116 -9.21 0.73 10.80
CA ILE A 116 -9.81 1.63 11.80
C ILE A 116 -10.38 2.88 11.11
N VAL A 117 -9.61 3.48 10.22
CA VAL A 117 -10.04 4.69 9.51
C VAL A 117 -11.29 4.41 8.68
N ILE A 118 -11.32 3.25 8.00
CA ILE A 118 -12.48 2.80 7.21
C ILE A 118 -13.69 2.58 8.12
N LEU A 119 -13.50 1.97 9.28
CA LEU A 119 -14.57 1.73 10.25
C LEU A 119 -15.12 3.04 10.81
N LEU A 120 -14.25 3.95 11.27
CA LEU A 120 -14.66 5.26 11.77
C LEU A 120 -15.45 6.04 10.71
N TRP A 121 -14.99 6.01 9.47
CA TRP A 121 -15.70 6.59 8.34
C TRP A 121 -17.06 5.93 8.11
N SER A 122 -17.14 4.61 8.20
CA SER A 122 -18.38 3.86 8.05
C SER A 122 -19.39 4.23 9.13
N ILE A 123 -18.97 4.28 10.39
CA ILE A 123 -19.82 4.69 11.53
C ILE A 123 -20.33 6.13 11.33
N ALA A 124 -19.44 7.06 10.98
CA ALA A 124 -19.78 8.46 10.76
C ALA A 124 -20.78 8.64 9.60
N SER A 125 -20.61 7.87 8.52
CA SER A 125 -21.42 7.96 7.31
C SER A 125 -22.77 7.26 7.42
N THR A 126 -22.81 6.08 8.06
CA THR A 126 -24.03 5.24 8.12
C THR A 126 -24.77 5.38 9.43
N ARG A 127 -24.15 5.96 10.47
CA ARG A 127 -24.64 6.04 11.86
C ARG A 127 -25.05 4.68 12.45
N LYS A 128 -24.59 3.58 11.87
CA LYS A 128 -24.81 2.24 12.40
C LYS A 128 -23.87 1.99 13.57
N LYS A 129 -24.35 1.27 14.57
CA LYS A 129 -23.52 0.83 15.70
C LYS A 129 -22.47 -0.17 15.18
N PRO A 130 -21.20 -0.04 15.59
CA PRO A 130 -20.17 -1.00 15.21
C PRO A 130 -20.45 -2.36 15.86
N HIS A 131 -20.07 -3.43 15.16
CA HIS A 131 -20.16 -4.76 15.69
C HIS A 131 -19.03 -5.03 16.73
N PRO A 132 -19.21 -5.99 17.66
CA PRO A 132 -18.21 -6.28 18.67
C PRO A 132 -16.82 -6.61 18.09
N TYR A 133 -16.74 -7.36 16.99
CA TYR A 133 -15.47 -7.69 16.34
C TYR A 133 -14.77 -6.46 15.74
N GLU A 134 -15.54 -5.46 15.30
CA GLU A 134 -14.99 -4.19 14.82
C GLU A 134 -14.36 -3.40 15.96
N LEU A 135 -15.05 -3.30 17.11
CA LEU A 135 -14.53 -2.64 18.30
C LEU A 135 -13.27 -3.34 18.84
N ILE A 136 -13.29 -4.67 18.92
CA ILE A 136 -12.11 -5.46 19.32
C ILE A 136 -10.94 -5.17 18.36
N SER A 137 -11.19 -5.13 17.06
CA SER A 137 -10.16 -4.81 16.06
C SER A 137 -9.57 -3.41 16.28
N VAL A 138 -10.40 -2.40 16.55
CA VAL A 138 -9.91 -1.05 16.86
C VAL A 138 -8.98 -1.06 18.08
N VAL A 139 -9.40 -1.71 19.16
CA VAL A 139 -8.59 -1.79 20.41
C VAL A 139 -7.25 -2.49 20.12
N LEU A 140 -7.27 -3.61 19.43
CA LEU A 140 -6.06 -4.37 19.09
C LEU A 140 -5.10 -3.56 18.21
N VAL A 141 -5.61 -2.84 17.20
CA VAL A 141 -4.75 -1.99 16.35
C VAL A 141 -4.17 -0.82 17.12
N VAL A 142 -4.95 -0.14 17.97
CA VAL A 142 -4.45 0.96 18.80
C VAL A 142 -3.36 0.48 19.76
N LEU A 143 -3.61 -0.63 20.45
CA LEU A 143 -2.61 -1.25 21.35
C LEU A 143 -1.37 -1.69 20.57
N GLY A 144 -1.55 -2.33 19.42
CA GLY A 144 -0.44 -2.77 18.57
C GLY A 144 0.41 -1.62 18.07
N ALA A 145 -0.21 -0.56 17.54
CA ALA A 145 0.50 0.64 17.10
C ALA A 145 1.23 1.34 18.25
N PHE A 146 0.57 1.46 19.42
CA PHE A 146 1.19 2.01 20.62
C PHE A 146 2.41 1.20 21.05
N THR A 147 2.29 -0.14 21.11
CA THR A 147 3.40 -1.04 21.46
C THR A 147 4.57 -0.89 20.48
N CYS A 148 4.30 -0.87 19.16
CA CYS A 148 5.34 -0.71 18.13
C CYS A 148 6.08 0.62 18.22
N VAL A 149 5.39 1.70 18.58
CA VAL A 149 5.97 3.04 18.55
C VAL A 149 6.67 3.39 19.85
N THR A 150 6.16 2.93 20.99
CA THR A 150 6.63 3.39 22.31
C THR A 150 7.36 2.32 23.12
N HIS A 151 7.16 1.02 22.80
CA HIS A 151 7.59 -0.08 23.68
C HIS A 151 7.16 0.11 25.14
N PHE A 152 6.02 0.78 25.36
CA PHE A 152 5.49 1.20 26.66
C PHE A 152 6.34 2.24 27.41
N ASP A 153 7.34 2.84 26.77
CA ASP A 153 8.09 3.97 27.30
C ASP A 153 7.74 5.24 26.50
N LEU A 154 7.06 6.17 27.16
CA LEU A 154 6.66 7.44 26.53
C LEU A 154 7.78 8.46 26.42
N ASN A 155 8.90 8.24 27.14
CA ASN A 155 10.05 9.15 27.12
C ASN A 155 11.00 8.83 25.96
N THR A 156 11.03 7.56 25.55
CA THR A 156 11.88 7.09 24.43
C THR A 156 11.04 6.35 23.42
N LEU A 157 10.96 6.89 22.20
CA LEU A 157 10.23 6.22 21.13
C LEU A 157 11.10 5.14 20.48
N ALA A 158 10.53 3.96 20.28
CA ALA A 158 11.19 2.84 19.58
C ALA A 158 11.52 3.16 18.11
N VAL A 159 10.75 4.06 17.49
CA VAL A 159 10.99 4.58 16.15
C VAL A 159 10.94 6.11 16.16
N PRO A 160 11.67 6.79 15.26
CA PRO A 160 11.60 8.24 15.15
C PRO A 160 10.16 8.73 14.95
N ALA A 161 9.77 9.77 15.71
CA ALA A 161 8.40 10.32 15.65
C ALA A 161 7.94 10.66 14.23
N LYS A 162 8.86 11.16 13.38
CA LYS A 162 8.56 11.41 11.96
C LYS A 162 8.14 10.14 11.23
N GLY A 163 8.82 9.02 11.45
CA GLY A 163 8.48 7.73 10.84
C GLY A 163 7.08 7.26 11.28
N ALA A 164 6.78 7.35 12.58
CA ALA A 164 5.48 6.97 13.12
C ALA A 164 4.34 7.85 12.59
N ILE A 165 4.51 9.17 12.58
CA ILE A 165 3.50 10.12 12.05
C ILE A 165 3.20 9.84 10.58
N TRP A 166 4.23 9.71 9.74
CA TRP A 166 4.04 9.42 8.32
C TRP A 166 3.41 8.04 8.08
N GLY A 167 3.74 7.03 8.91
CA GLY A 167 3.10 5.73 8.87
C GLY A 167 1.60 5.77 9.17
N LEU A 168 1.19 6.57 10.18
CA LEU A 168 -0.23 6.77 10.49
C LEU A 168 -0.95 7.60 9.41
N ILE A 169 -0.31 8.62 8.83
CA ILE A 169 -0.85 9.35 7.67
C ILE A 169 -1.04 8.37 6.50
N SER A 170 -0.08 7.46 6.28
CA SER A 170 -0.20 6.41 5.27
C SER A 170 -1.43 5.52 5.49
N ALA A 171 -1.76 5.16 6.74
CA ALA A 171 -2.97 4.39 7.06
C ALA A 171 -4.25 5.14 6.64
N VAL A 172 -4.33 6.44 6.92
CA VAL A 172 -5.46 7.28 6.49
C VAL A 172 -5.57 7.32 4.97
N CYS A 173 -4.44 7.57 4.29
CA CYS A 173 -4.40 7.62 2.83
C CYS A 173 -4.70 6.27 2.18
N PHE A 174 -4.26 5.16 2.80
CA PHE A 174 -4.56 3.82 2.33
C PHE A 174 -6.06 3.47 2.45
N ALA A 175 -6.75 4.02 3.47
CA ALA A 175 -8.20 3.94 3.54
C ALA A 175 -8.86 4.66 2.36
N PHE A 176 -8.40 5.88 2.00
CA PHE A 176 -8.86 6.56 0.78
C PHE A 176 -8.54 5.78 -0.48
N TYR A 177 -7.34 5.20 -0.59
CA TYR A 177 -6.95 4.33 -1.70
C TYR A 177 -7.91 3.15 -1.88
N THR A 178 -8.36 2.57 -0.78
CA THR A 178 -9.26 1.39 -0.81
C THR A 178 -10.71 1.75 -1.14
N VAL A 179 -11.19 2.90 -0.66
CA VAL A 179 -12.62 3.25 -0.75
C VAL A 179 -12.95 4.10 -1.98
N SER A 180 -12.10 5.08 -2.33
CA SER A 180 -12.42 6.08 -3.35
C SER A 180 -12.58 5.54 -4.78
N PRO A 181 -11.84 4.51 -5.26
CA PRO A 181 -11.94 4.08 -6.65
C PRO A 181 -13.13 3.16 -6.95
N ARG A 182 -13.92 2.74 -5.94
CA ARG A 182 -14.99 1.75 -6.10
C ARG A 182 -15.99 2.09 -7.22
N LYS A 183 -16.40 3.35 -7.31
CA LYS A 183 -17.34 3.80 -8.35
C LYS A 183 -16.70 3.77 -9.75
N LEU A 184 -15.42 4.09 -9.84
CA LEU A 184 -14.67 4.04 -11.10
C LEU A 184 -14.46 2.60 -11.56
N MET A 185 -14.15 1.67 -10.64
CA MET A 185 -13.92 0.24 -10.91
C MET A 185 -15.15 -0.49 -11.46
N GLN A 186 -16.34 0.07 -11.30
CA GLN A 186 -17.57 -0.47 -11.91
C GLN A 186 -17.69 -0.12 -13.40
N LYS A 187 -17.00 0.92 -13.87
CA LYS A 187 -17.12 1.45 -15.23
C LYS A 187 -15.86 1.27 -16.07
N TYR A 188 -14.70 1.20 -15.45
CA TYR A 188 -13.41 1.16 -16.13
C TYR A 188 -12.53 0.04 -15.60
N HIS A 189 -11.62 -0.44 -16.44
CA HIS A 189 -10.68 -1.47 -16.08
C HIS A 189 -9.72 -0.99 -14.97
N VAL A 190 -9.44 -1.85 -14.01
CA VAL A 190 -8.65 -1.50 -12.80
C VAL A 190 -7.25 -0.97 -13.15
N LEU A 191 -6.58 -1.59 -14.14
CA LEU A 191 -5.24 -1.14 -14.56
C LEU A 191 -5.26 0.27 -15.15
N THR A 192 -6.33 0.63 -15.90
CA THR A 192 -6.52 1.99 -16.42
C THR A 192 -6.68 3.01 -15.30
N ILE A 193 -7.52 2.71 -14.29
CA ILE A 193 -7.74 3.61 -13.16
C ILE A 193 -6.47 3.78 -12.36
N THR A 194 -5.79 2.67 -12.03
CA THR A 194 -4.55 2.67 -11.25
C THR A 194 -3.42 3.36 -12.00
N GLY A 195 -3.28 3.10 -13.30
CA GLY A 195 -2.28 3.74 -14.14
C GLY A 195 -2.46 5.25 -14.24
N TRP A 196 -3.68 5.74 -14.45
CA TRP A 196 -3.97 7.18 -14.42
C TRP A 196 -3.77 7.79 -13.04
N ALA A 197 -4.19 7.12 -11.98
CA ALA A 197 -3.98 7.61 -10.63
C ALA A 197 -2.50 7.81 -10.30
N MET A 198 -1.66 6.84 -10.67
CA MET A 198 -0.20 6.94 -10.50
C MET A 198 0.40 8.02 -11.41
N THR A 199 -0.02 8.09 -12.67
CA THR A 199 0.51 9.08 -13.63
C THR A 199 0.16 10.50 -13.20
N ILE A 200 -1.09 10.78 -12.86
CA ILE A 200 -1.55 12.11 -12.42
C ILE A 200 -0.88 12.45 -11.07
N GLY A 201 -0.94 11.53 -10.09
CA GLY A 201 -0.32 11.73 -8.80
C GLY A 201 1.19 11.94 -8.89
N GLY A 202 1.88 11.13 -9.70
CA GLY A 202 3.30 11.26 -9.98
C GLY A 202 3.65 12.57 -10.67
N ALA A 203 2.88 12.98 -11.68
CA ALA A 203 3.09 14.26 -12.38
C ALA A 203 2.95 15.47 -11.43
N VAL A 204 1.92 15.49 -10.59
CA VAL A 204 1.74 16.54 -9.59
C VAL A 204 2.90 16.56 -8.60
N MET A 205 3.35 15.40 -8.12
CA MET A 205 4.50 15.32 -7.22
C MET A 205 5.81 15.72 -7.90
N LEU A 206 6.03 15.40 -9.18
CA LEU A 206 7.18 15.87 -9.95
C LEU A 206 7.23 17.41 -10.00
N LEU A 207 6.09 18.06 -10.18
CA LEU A 207 6.01 19.53 -10.19
C LEU A 207 6.26 20.15 -8.81
N ILE A 208 5.79 19.52 -7.74
CA ILE A 208 5.94 20.00 -6.36
C ILE A 208 7.37 19.81 -5.88
N PHE A 209 7.89 18.60 -5.92
CA PHE A 209 9.18 18.24 -5.32
C PHE A 209 10.37 18.50 -6.25
N ARG A 210 10.14 18.59 -7.56
CA ARG A 210 11.18 18.90 -8.56
C ARG A 210 12.44 18.06 -8.36
N PRO A 211 12.38 16.72 -8.44
CA PRO A 211 13.47 15.82 -8.08
C PRO A 211 14.78 16.10 -8.85
N TRP A 212 14.72 16.75 -10.00
CA TRP A 212 15.89 17.16 -10.77
C TRP A 212 16.71 18.30 -10.12
N HIS A 213 16.17 18.98 -9.11
CA HIS A 213 16.91 19.99 -8.32
C HIS A 213 17.49 19.40 -7.03
N ILE A 214 17.14 18.16 -6.66
CA ILE A 214 17.66 17.52 -5.46
C ILE A 214 19.09 17.07 -5.71
N GLN A 215 20.03 17.67 -4.97
CA GLN A 215 21.45 17.37 -5.06
C GLN A 215 21.86 16.21 -4.15
N GLY A 216 23.03 15.64 -4.40
CA GLY A 216 23.62 14.59 -3.55
C GLY A 216 23.17 13.17 -3.88
N VAL A 217 22.28 12.98 -4.85
CA VAL A 217 21.91 11.63 -5.32
C VAL A 217 23.10 10.93 -5.96
N GLN A 218 23.45 9.77 -5.42
CA GLN A 218 24.56 8.98 -5.97
C GLN A 218 24.06 8.07 -7.09
N PHE A 219 24.21 8.54 -8.33
CA PHE A 219 23.86 7.76 -9.52
C PHE A 219 24.85 6.63 -9.72
N SER A 220 24.42 5.42 -9.37
CA SER A 220 25.22 4.19 -9.48
C SER A 220 24.40 3.08 -10.15
N GLY A 221 25.07 2.05 -10.65
CA GLY A 221 24.38 0.86 -11.17
C GLY A 221 23.45 0.23 -10.13
N LYS A 222 23.82 0.30 -8.85
CA LYS A 222 22.97 -0.15 -7.73
C LYS A 222 21.66 0.63 -7.64
N LEU A 223 21.72 1.97 -7.74
CA LEU A 223 20.51 2.79 -7.73
C LEU A 223 19.57 2.44 -8.88
N TRP A 224 20.10 2.32 -10.10
CA TRP A 224 19.28 1.99 -11.27
C TRP A 224 18.63 0.62 -11.16
N LEU A 225 19.36 -0.40 -10.68
CA LEU A 225 18.83 -1.74 -10.45
C LEU A 225 17.72 -1.72 -9.41
N LEU A 226 17.94 -1.09 -8.26
CA LEU A 226 16.95 -1.00 -7.20
C LEU A 226 15.73 -0.18 -7.63
N LEU A 227 15.92 0.90 -8.36
CA LEU A 227 14.84 1.72 -8.92
C LEU A 227 13.98 0.92 -9.90
N ALA A 228 14.62 0.14 -10.79
CA ALA A 228 13.92 -0.78 -11.68
C ALA A 228 13.12 -1.83 -10.89
N CYS A 229 13.70 -2.42 -9.83
CA CYS A 229 12.99 -3.34 -8.94
C CYS A 229 11.78 -2.67 -8.27
N VAL A 230 11.93 -1.47 -7.73
CA VAL A 230 10.82 -0.73 -7.10
C VAL A 230 9.72 -0.41 -8.09
N ILE A 231 10.07 0.03 -9.31
CA ILE A 231 9.08 0.38 -10.35
C ILE A 231 8.42 -0.89 -10.90
N VAL A 232 9.21 -1.87 -11.34
CA VAL A 232 8.67 -3.04 -12.04
C VAL A 232 8.03 -4.02 -11.06
N LEU A 233 8.78 -4.48 -10.06
CA LEU A 233 8.30 -5.49 -9.10
C LEU A 233 7.36 -4.87 -8.08
N GLY A 234 7.81 -3.83 -7.39
CA GLY A 234 7.09 -3.20 -6.28
C GLY A 234 5.92 -2.29 -6.70
N THR A 235 5.77 -1.99 -8.00
CA THR A 235 4.69 -1.13 -8.47
C THR A 235 3.90 -1.81 -9.58
N VAL A 236 4.44 -1.96 -10.79
CA VAL A 236 3.67 -2.44 -11.96
C VAL A 236 3.17 -3.86 -11.76
N LEU A 237 4.07 -4.80 -11.47
CA LEU A 237 3.70 -6.22 -11.32
C LEU A 237 2.88 -6.47 -10.05
N SER A 238 3.26 -5.88 -8.92
CA SER A 238 2.55 -6.06 -7.66
C SER A 238 1.08 -5.63 -7.77
N PHE A 239 0.83 -4.40 -8.25
CA PHE A 239 -0.53 -3.90 -8.43
C PHE A 239 -1.32 -4.68 -9.48
N SER A 240 -0.69 -5.03 -10.60
CA SER A 240 -1.34 -5.81 -11.66
C SER A 240 -1.75 -7.19 -11.18
N LEU A 241 -0.85 -7.91 -10.50
CA LEU A 241 -1.12 -9.24 -9.96
C LEU A 241 -2.17 -9.19 -8.85
N PHE A 242 -2.00 -8.28 -7.88
CA PHE A 242 -2.93 -8.15 -6.77
C PHE A 242 -4.36 -7.85 -7.25
N GLN A 243 -4.53 -6.86 -8.11
CA GLN A 243 -5.84 -6.47 -8.61
C GLN A 243 -6.47 -7.56 -9.50
N SER A 244 -5.67 -8.20 -10.36
CA SER A 244 -6.17 -9.33 -11.15
C SER A 244 -6.54 -10.52 -10.28
N GLY A 245 -5.78 -10.79 -9.22
CA GLY A 245 -6.14 -11.80 -8.23
C GLY A 245 -7.45 -11.46 -7.52
N CYS A 246 -7.58 -10.23 -7.02
CA CYS A 246 -8.80 -9.76 -6.34
C CYS A 246 -10.04 -9.81 -7.24
N SER A 247 -9.92 -9.61 -8.54
CA SER A 247 -11.04 -9.74 -9.48
C SER A 247 -11.57 -11.18 -9.57
N ILE A 248 -10.73 -12.17 -9.28
CA ILE A 248 -11.09 -13.60 -9.30
C ILE A 248 -11.62 -14.05 -7.93
N VAL A 249 -10.87 -13.75 -6.84
CA VAL A 249 -11.20 -14.27 -5.49
C VAL A 249 -12.15 -13.37 -4.71
N GLY A 250 -12.40 -12.17 -5.20
CA GLY A 250 -13.19 -11.14 -4.52
C GLY A 250 -12.36 -10.27 -3.58
N SER A 251 -12.84 -9.05 -3.35
CA SER A 251 -12.11 -8.03 -2.57
C SER A 251 -11.93 -8.40 -1.10
N LEU A 252 -12.88 -9.13 -0.48
CA LEU A 252 -12.77 -9.57 0.92
C LEU A 252 -11.60 -10.57 1.08
N VAL A 253 -11.58 -11.61 0.25
CA VAL A 253 -10.50 -12.61 0.27
C VAL A 253 -9.16 -11.94 -0.10
N GLY A 254 -9.17 -11.05 -1.10
CA GLY A 254 -8.00 -10.28 -1.49
C GLY A 254 -7.42 -9.46 -0.35
N SER A 255 -8.24 -8.79 0.44
CA SER A 255 -7.79 -7.99 1.59
C SER A 255 -7.18 -8.86 2.71
N VAL A 256 -7.70 -10.06 2.93
CA VAL A 256 -7.09 -11.02 3.88
C VAL A 256 -5.74 -11.51 3.35
N LEU A 257 -5.67 -11.84 2.06
CA LEU A 257 -4.42 -12.33 1.46
C LEU A 257 -3.35 -11.24 1.38
N SER A 258 -3.73 -9.95 1.32
CA SER A 258 -2.75 -8.85 1.34
C SER A 258 -1.95 -8.77 2.64
N SER A 259 -2.43 -9.38 3.74
CA SER A 259 -1.67 -9.45 4.99
C SER A 259 -0.37 -10.26 4.91
N ILE A 260 -0.10 -10.90 3.77
CA ILE A 260 1.24 -11.45 3.47
C ILE A 260 2.30 -10.34 3.33
N GLU A 261 1.93 -9.12 2.95
CA GLU A 261 2.86 -8.00 2.77
C GLU A 261 3.59 -7.62 4.07
N PRO A 262 2.92 -7.34 5.21
CA PRO A 262 3.64 -7.08 6.45
C PRO A 262 4.50 -8.26 6.91
N VAL A 263 4.04 -9.48 6.74
CA VAL A 263 4.83 -10.69 7.05
C VAL A 263 6.09 -10.73 6.16
N GLY A 264 5.93 -10.54 4.85
CA GLY A 264 7.04 -10.45 3.91
C GLY A 264 8.01 -9.31 4.25
N SER A 265 7.50 -8.15 4.64
CA SER A 265 8.32 -6.99 5.03
C SER A 265 9.16 -7.27 6.27
N VAL A 266 8.60 -7.92 7.30
CA VAL A 266 9.34 -8.32 8.51
C VAL A 266 10.40 -9.36 8.16
N VAL A 267 10.05 -10.41 7.41
CA VAL A 267 11.01 -11.46 7.00
C VAL A 267 12.15 -10.87 6.18
N ILE A 268 11.87 -10.02 5.20
CA ILE A 268 12.91 -9.38 4.39
C ILE A 268 13.77 -8.45 5.25
N SER A 269 13.18 -7.70 6.19
CA SER A 269 13.90 -6.82 7.09
C SER A 269 14.89 -7.59 7.98
N VAL A 270 14.50 -8.75 8.49
CA VAL A 270 15.40 -9.59 9.31
C VAL A 270 16.50 -10.23 8.45
N LEU A 271 16.12 -10.90 7.36
CA LEU A 271 17.04 -11.74 6.60
C LEU A 271 18.00 -10.95 5.69
N PHE A 272 17.53 -9.86 5.10
CA PHE A 272 18.28 -9.11 4.09
C PHE A 272 18.71 -7.72 4.52
N LEU A 273 17.96 -7.08 5.42
CA LEU A 273 18.29 -5.74 5.90
C LEU A 273 18.92 -5.76 7.28
N HIS A 274 19.03 -6.94 7.91
CA HIS A 274 19.61 -7.17 9.23
C HIS A 274 18.99 -6.27 10.31
N THR A 275 17.68 -5.98 10.18
CA THR A 275 16.93 -5.20 11.16
C THR A 275 16.64 -6.08 12.38
N ALA A 276 17.11 -5.67 13.55
CA ALA A 276 16.78 -6.33 14.80
C ALA A 276 15.40 -5.87 15.28
N PHE A 277 14.55 -6.83 15.64
CA PHE A 277 13.27 -6.56 16.28
C PHE A 277 13.28 -7.11 17.70
N THR A 278 12.68 -6.36 18.60
CA THR A 278 12.44 -6.80 19.96
C THR A 278 11.18 -7.67 20.04
N TRP A 279 10.97 -8.35 21.15
CA TRP A 279 9.73 -9.10 21.36
C TRP A 279 8.49 -8.17 21.41
N LEU A 280 8.67 -6.91 21.83
CA LEU A 280 7.61 -5.89 21.82
C LEU A 280 7.20 -5.49 20.40
N ASP A 281 8.16 -5.38 19.48
CA ASP A 281 7.87 -5.15 18.06
C ASP A 281 7.00 -6.28 17.49
N LEU A 282 7.40 -7.54 17.75
CA LEU A 282 6.68 -8.71 17.28
C LEU A 282 5.28 -8.81 17.91
N LEU A 283 5.14 -8.45 19.18
CA LEU A 283 3.84 -8.38 19.85
C LEU A 283 2.95 -7.32 19.19
N GLY A 284 3.46 -6.12 18.98
CA GLY A 284 2.73 -5.03 18.32
C GLY A 284 2.31 -5.39 16.89
N PHE A 285 3.20 -5.98 16.10
CA PHE A 285 2.91 -6.49 14.76
C PHE A 285 1.79 -7.54 14.80
N SER A 286 1.87 -8.51 15.73
CA SER A 286 0.88 -9.56 15.88
C SER A 286 -0.50 -9.02 16.23
N LEU A 287 -0.57 -8.04 17.15
CA LEU A 287 -1.82 -7.39 17.53
C LEU A 287 -2.50 -6.69 16.35
N ILE A 288 -1.73 -6.00 15.49
CA ILE A 288 -2.27 -5.35 14.30
C ILE A 288 -2.70 -6.41 13.26
N LEU A 289 -1.85 -7.39 12.97
CA LEU A 289 -2.08 -8.36 11.91
C LEU A 289 -3.29 -9.28 12.20
N VAL A 290 -3.52 -9.64 13.48
CA VAL A 290 -4.65 -10.49 13.85
C VAL A 290 -6.01 -9.82 13.62
N THR A 291 -6.03 -8.49 13.51
CA THR A 291 -7.28 -7.76 13.22
C THR A 291 -7.79 -8.00 11.81
N ILE A 292 -6.91 -8.33 10.86
CA ILE A 292 -7.27 -8.56 9.46
C ILE A 292 -8.18 -9.79 9.31
N PRO A 293 -7.77 -11.01 9.75
CA PRO A 293 -8.66 -12.16 9.72
C PRO A 293 -9.89 -11.99 10.64
N LEU A 294 -9.75 -11.29 11.78
CA LEU A 294 -10.88 -11.01 12.67
C LEU A 294 -11.97 -10.21 11.97
N MET A 295 -11.61 -9.13 11.28
CA MET A 295 -12.54 -8.33 10.48
C MET A 295 -13.16 -9.10 9.32
N ALA A 296 -12.35 -9.95 8.64
CA ALA A 296 -12.82 -10.75 7.52
C ALA A 296 -13.84 -11.81 7.96
N ILE A 297 -13.54 -12.56 9.04
CA ILE A 297 -14.42 -13.60 9.58
C ILE A 297 -15.71 -12.97 10.17
N GLY A 298 -15.56 -11.86 10.91
CA GLY A 298 -16.71 -11.13 11.46
C GLY A 298 -17.69 -10.74 10.38
N LYS A 299 -17.18 -10.11 9.30
CA LYS A 299 -18.01 -9.67 8.18
C LYS A 299 -18.62 -10.82 7.37
N ALA A 300 -17.94 -11.97 7.27
CA ALA A 300 -18.46 -13.14 6.59
C ALA A 300 -19.64 -13.80 7.34
N ARG A 301 -19.74 -13.61 8.67
CA ARG A 301 -20.86 -14.11 9.50
C ARG A 301 -22.13 -13.26 9.40
N GLU A 302 -22.04 -12.06 8.82
CA GLU A 302 -23.18 -11.14 8.65
C GLU A 302 -23.86 -11.28 7.29
N GLN A 303 -23.23 -11.98 6.36
CA GLN A 303 -23.78 -12.30 5.02
C GLN A 303 -24.49 -13.66 5.02
#